data_718571cd2073072be825542331fdf431
#
_entry.id   718571cd2073072be825542331fdf431
#
_cell.length_a   1.000
_cell.length_b   1.000
_cell.length_c   1.000
_cell.angle_alpha   90.00
_cell.angle_beta   90.00
_cell.angle_gamma   90.00
#
_symmetry.space_group_name_H-M   'P 1'
#
loop_
_entity.id
_entity.type
_entity.pdbx_description
1 polymer ?
#
loop_
_entity_poly.entity_id
_entity_poly.type
_entity_poly.pdbx_seq_one_letter_code
_entity_poly.pdbx_strand_id
1 'polypeptide(L)'
;MDGRGVPLSLVVTGANEHDVTQLDGVLQAIMGKRELPSLRRNKHLCADAGYRGRRALEFIESHGYIPHVVGRRTEADAKRRDPTKRARRWVVEVCHSWFNRFRKLLVRYEKLERSFVALNHIAAAIIAFRKVKLTVNIIYG
;
A
#
# COMPACT_ATOMS: atom_id res chain seq x y z
N MET A 1 1.08 -0.48 -1.75
CA MET A 1 1.28 0.73 -2.58
C MET A 1 2.74 1.13 -2.60
N ASP A 2 3.17 1.89 -3.62
CA ASP A 2 4.52 2.46 -3.67
C ASP A 2 4.60 3.82 -2.96
N GLY A 3 5.82 4.42 -2.91
CA GLY A 3 6.04 5.72 -2.25
C GLY A 3 5.33 6.92 -2.91
N ARG A 4 4.70 6.74 -4.08
CA ARG A 4 3.88 7.74 -4.77
C ARG A 4 2.38 7.52 -4.55
N GLY A 5 2.01 6.47 -3.81
CA GLY A 5 0.63 6.11 -3.53
C GLY A 5 -0.04 5.30 -4.64
N VAL A 6 0.73 4.68 -5.54
CA VAL A 6 0.19 3.76 -6.53
C VAL A 6 -0.12 2.43 -5.87
N PRO A 7 -1.37 1.93 -5.91
CA PRO A 7 -1.71 0.60 -5.42
C PRO A 7 -0.90 -0.46 -6.17
N LEU A 8 -0.27 -1.38 -5.45
CA LEU A 8 0.55 -2.46 -6.03
C LEU A 8 -0.13 -3.80 -5.92
N SER A 9 -0.86 -3.99 -4.86
CA SER A 9 -1.64 -5.16 -4.56
C SER A 9 -2.83 -4.77 -3.70
N LEU A 10 -3.85 -5.59 -3.74
CA LEU A 10 -5.06 -5.45 -2.96
C LEU A 10 -5.55 -6.84 -2.56
N VAL A 11 -5.82 -7.01 -1.28
CA VAL A 11 -6.50 -8.18 -0.73
C VAL A 11 -7.73 -7.68 0.00
N VAL A 12 -8.86 -8.33 -0.23
CA VAL A 12 -10.13 -8.03 0.43
C VAL A 12 -10.48 -9.22 1.30
N THR A 13 -10.68 -8.98 2.58
CA THR A 13 -11.03 -10.02 3.57
C THR A 13 -12.22 -9.59 4.40
N GLY A 14 -12.75 -10.51 5.18
CA GLY A 14 -13.81 -10.21 6.13
C GLY A 14 -13.29 -9.27 7.24
N ALA A 15 -14.19 -8.48 7.82
CA ALA A 15 -13.83 -7.53 8.88
C ALA A 15 -13.34 -8.19 10.19
N ASN A 16 -13.52 -9.51 10.33
CA ASN A 16 -13.06 -10.33 11.44
C ASN A 16 -11.62 -10.84 11.29
N GLU A 17 -11.02 -10.67 10.10
CA GLU A 17 -9.65 -11.08 9.85
C GLU A 17 -8.65 -10.00 10.30
N HIS A 18 -7.59 -10.43 10.95
CA HIS A 18 -6.52 -9.51 11.34
C HIS A 18 -5.63 -9.18 10.16
N ASP A 19 -5.38 -7.91 9.91
CA ASP A 19 -4.55 -7.42 8.79
C ASP A 19 -3.16 -8.08 8.74
N VAL A 20 -2.58 -8.40 9.90
CA VAL A 20 -1.26 -9.06 10.00
C VAL A 20 -1.27 -10.44 9.33
N THR A 21 -2.38 -11.17 9.38
CA THR A 21 -2.50 -12.50 8.76
C THR A 21 -2.51 -12.43 7.24
N GLN A 22 -2.86 -11.28 6.68
CA GLN A 22 -2.95 -11.04 5.24
C GLN A 22 -1.65 -10.53 4.61
N LEU A 23 -0.62 -10.32 5.42
CA LEU A 23 0.66 -9.75 4.95
C LEU A 23 1.28 -10.57 3.81
N ASP A 24 1.26 -11.89 3.93
CA ASP A 24 1.76 -12.82 2.89
C ASP A 24 0.97 -12.66 1.59
N GLY A 25 -0.35 -12.76 1.65
CA GLY A 25 -1.22 -12.60 0.49
C GLY A 25 -1.04 -11.23 -0.20
N VAL A 26 -0.85 -10.17 0.59
CA VAL A 26 -0.60 -8.82 0.05
C VAL A 26 0.74 -8.74 -0.66
N LEU A 27 1.81 -9.34 -0.12
CA LEU A 27 3.13 -9.32 -0.75
C LEU A 27 3.17 -10.18 -2.01
N GLN A 28 2.54 -11.35 -2.00
CA GLN A 28 2.45 -12.24 -3.14
C GLN A 28 1.59 -11.67 -4.28
N ALA A 29 0.53 -10.93 -3.93
CA ALA A 29 -0.38 -10.30 -4.90
C ALA A 29 0.19 -9.03 -5.55
N ILE A 30 1.44 -8.64 -5.27
CA ILE A 30 2.05 -7.48 -5.92
C ILE A 30 2.13 -7.70 -7.42
N MET A 31 1.35 -6.94 -8.17
CA MET A 31 1.27 -7.03 -9.62
C MET A 31 2.45 -6.31 -10.29
N GLY A 32 2.98 -6.92 -11.33
CA GLY A 32 4.04 -6.36 -12.16
C GLY A 32 5.40 -7.03 -11.95
N LYS A 33 6.23 -7.02 -13.00
CA LYS A 33 7.63 -7.47 -12.96
C LYS A 33 8.45 -6.45 -12.18
N ARG A 34 8.42 -6.53 -10.86
CA ARG A 34 9.33 -5.76 -10.02
C ARG A 34 10.55 -6.62 -9.72
N GLU A 35 11.71 -6.02 -9.87
CA GLU A 35 12.93 -6.63 -9.34
C GLU A 35 12.69 -6.95 -7.87
N LEU A 36 12.91 -8.19 -7.49
CA LEU A 36 12.90 -8.59 -6.08
C LEU A 36 13.91 -7.73 -5.30
N PRO A 37 13.70 -7.51 -4.01
CA PRO A 37 14.70 -6.89 -3.17
C PRO A 37 16.04 -7.59 -3.36
N SER A 38 17.10 -6.85 -3.54
CA SER A 38 18.46 -7.38 -3.71
C SER A 38 19.43 -6.64 -2.81
N LEU A 39 20.59 -7.23 -2.56
CA LEU A 39 21.67 -6.61 -1.77
C LEU A 39 22.11 -5.24 -2.31
N ARG A 40 21.91 -4.98 -3.61
CA ARG A 40 22.25 -3.70 -4.26
C ARG A 40 21.12 -2.66 -4.20
N ARG A 41 19.88 -3.08 -3.92
CA ARG A 41 18.69 -2.20 -3.86
C ARG A 41 17.82 -2.58 -2.68
N ASN A 42 18.12 -1.99 -1.54
CA ASN A 42 17.29 -2.13 -0.35
C ASN A 42 15.89 -1.59 -0.62
N LYS A 43 14.88 -2.43 -0.44
CA LYS A 43 13.48 -2.04 -0.51
C LYS A 43 12.92 -1.95 0.90
N HIS A 44 12.30 -0.83 1.17
CA HIS A 44 11.71 -0.55 2.47
C HIS A 44 10.22 -0.85 2.43
N LEU A 45 9.71 -1.56 3.44
CA LEU A 45 8.29 -1.82 3.64
C LEU A 45 7.84 -1.03 4.87
N CYS A 46 6.94 -0.07 4.63
CA CYS A 46 6.33 0.70 5.71
C CYS A 46 4.99 0.08 6.08
N ALA A 47 4.82 -0.26 7.33
CA ALA A 47 3.57 -0.77 7.88
C ALA A 47 3.19 -0.01 9.15
N ASP A 48 1.94 -0.12 9.56
CA ASP A 48 1.46 0.53 10.77
C ASP A 48 1.92 -0.21 12.06
N ALA A 49 1.57 0.36 13.21
CA ALA A 49 1.97 -0.19 14.50
C ALA A 49 1.41 -1.58 14.80
N GLY A 50 0.36 -2.02 14.11
CA GLY A 50 -0.20 -3.36 14.24
C GLY A 50 0.76 -4.46 13.82
N TYR A 51 1.69 -4.16 12.93
CA TYR A 51 2.71 -5.08 12.41
C TYR A 51 4.00 -5.15 13.25
N ARG A 52 4.00 -4.65 14.48
CA ARG A 52 5.18 -4.64 15.38
C ARG A 52 5.56 -6.02 15.94
N GLY A 53 4.70 -7.01 15.81
CA GLY A 53 4.99 -8.33 16.32
C GLY A 53 6.25 -8.91 15.68
N ARG A 54 7.09 -9.58 16.49
CA ARG A 54 8.35 -10.19 16.02
C ARG A 54 8.14 -11.06 14.78
N ARG A 55 7.08 -11.88 14.76
CA ARG A 55 6.74 -12.71 13.60
C ARG A 55 6.51 -11.91 12.32
N ALA A 56 5.82 -10.77 12.43
CA ALA A 56 5.56 -9.93 11.26
C ALA A 56 6.85 -9.28 10.73
N LEU A 57 7.73 -8.83 11.61
CA LEU A 57 9.03 -8.25 11.23
C LEU A 57 9.92 -9.29 10.57
N GLU A 58 10.10 -10.47 11.19
CA GLU A 58 10.86 -11.59 10.63
C GLU A 58 10.31 -12.02 9.25
N PHE A 59 8.99 -11.99 9.10
CA PHE A 59 8.34 -12.30 7.83
C PHE A 59 8.65 -11.26 6.75
N ILE A 60 8.61 -9.97 7.07
CA ILE A 60 8.97 -8.88 6.15
C ILE A 60 10.45 -9.01 5.72
N GLU A 61 11.32 -9.30 6.67
CA GLU A 61 12.76 -9.48 6.44
C GLU A 61 13.06 -10.70 5.57
N SER A 62 12.35 -11.82 5.79
CA SER A 62 12.50 -13.03 4.97
C SER A 62 12.13 -12.83 3.49
N HIS A 63 11.29 -11.82 3.20
CA HIS A 63 10.97 -11.38 1.84
C HIS A 63 11.95 -10.32 1.30
N GLY A 64 13.07 -10.08 2.00
CA GLY A 64 14.13 -9.18 1.58
C GLY A 64 13.79 -7.69 1.73
N TYR A 65 12.74 -7.33 2.50
CA TYR A 65 12.40 -5.95 2.78
C TYR A 65 12.97 -5.48 4.12
N ILE A 66 13.34 -4.22 4.20
CA ILE A 66 13.66 -3.57 5.46
C ILE A 66 12.36 -3.05 6.08
N PRO A 67 11.93 -3.58 7.26
CA PRO A 67 10.69 -3.16 7.88
C PRO A 67 10.81 -1.76 8.49
N HIS A 68 9.83 -0.91 8.21
CA HIS A 68 9.62 0.38 8.86
C HIS A 68 8.26 0.38 9.56
N VAL A 69 8.23 -0.19 10.77
CA VAL A 69 7.04 -0.27 11.60
C VAL A 69 7.21 0.66 12.79
N VAL A 70 6.72 1.88 12.68
CA VAL A 70 6.91 2.94 13.68
C VAL A 70 5.61 3.18 14.44
N GLY A 71 5.70 3.25 15.77
CA GLY A 71 4.57 3.63 16.60
C GLY A 71 4.28 5.12 16.55
N ARG A 72 3.02 5.49 16.80
CA ARG A 72 2.57 6.89 16.80
C ARG A 72 3.42 7.79 17.70
N ARG A 73 3.82 7.33 18.89
CA ARG A 73 4.65 8.11 19.83
C ARG A 73 6.06 8.33 19.30
N THR A 74 6.73 7.29 18.84
CA THR A 74 8.09 7.38 18.26
C THR A 74 8.13 8.24 17.00
N GLU A 75 7.05 8.26 16.22
CA GLU A 75 6.92 9.11 15.03
C GLU A 75 6.76 10.59 15.42
N ALA A 76 5.95 10.88 16.44
CA ALA A 76 5.78 12.23 16.98
C ALA A 76 7.10 12.78 17.56
N ASP A 77 7.85 11.95 18.28
CA ASP A 77 9.14 12.33 18.85
C ASP A 77 10.21 12.53 17.76
N ALA A 78 10.22 11.70 16.72
CA ALA A 78 11.10 11.87 15.57
C ALA A 78 10.80 13.18 14.81
N LYS A 79 9.52 13.54 14.66
CA LYS A 79 9.10 14.79 14.03
C LYS A 79 9.46 16.02 14.87
N ARG A 80 9.42 15.91 16.20
CA ARG A 80 9.87 16.99 17.10
C ARG A 80 11.37 17.25 16.99
N ARG A 81 12.17 16.18 16.82
CA ARG A 81 13.64 16.28 16.66
C ARG A 81 14.05 16.77 15.28
N ASP A 82 13.31 16.41 14.26
CA ASP A 82 13.57 16.78 12.86
C ASP A 82 12.25 17.07 12.13
N PRO A 83 11.83 18.35 12.06
CA PRO A 83 10.59 18.75 11.39
C PRO A 83 10.56 18.41 9.89
N THR A 84 11.73 18.17 9.26
CA THR A 84 11.82 17.83 7.83
C THR A 84 11.47 16.37 7.57
N LYS A 85 11.53 15.51 8.58
CA LYS A 85 11.11 14.11 8.49
C LYS A 85 9.61 14.00 8.30
N ARG A 86 9.21 13.73 7.08
CA ARG A 86 7.82 13.39 6.76
C ARG A 86 7.56 11.92 7.07
N ALA A 87 6.63 11.68 7.99
CA ALA A 87 6.10 10.35 8.21
C ALA A 87 5.50 9.82 6.91
N ARG A 88 5.94 8.64 6.45
CA ARG A 88 5.43 8.06 5.18
C ARG A 88 3.99 7.54 5.28
N ARG A 89 3.37 7.64 6.45
CA ARG A 89 1.97 7.27 6.69
C ARG A 89 0.97 8.02 5.82
N TRP A 90 1.26 9.27 5.48
CA TRP A 90 0.38 10.07 4.62
C TRP A 90 0.08 9.38 3.29
N VAL A 91 0.99 8.54 2.79
CA VAL A 91 0.80 7.79 1.53
C VAL A 91 -0.35 6.81 1.66
N VAL A 92 -0.45 6.11 2.80
CA VAL A 92 -1.54 5.16 3.09
C VAL A 92 -2.87 5.90 3.21
N GLU A 93 -2.90 6.99 3.98
CA GLU A 93 -4.09 7.81 4.19
C GLU A 93 -4.62 8.39 2.87
N VAL A 94 -3.72 8.88 2.02
CA VAL A 94 -4.07 9.38 0.68
C VAL A 94 -4.65 8.28 -0.20
N CYS A 95 -4.07 7.07 -0.19
CA CYS A 95 -4.59 5.97 -0.98
C CYS A 95 -6.00 5.57 -0.53
N HIS A 96 -6.23 5.43 0.77
CA HIS A 96 -7.57 5.16 1.31
C HIS A 96 -8.56 6.26 0.92
N SER A 97 -8.17 7.53 0.98
CA SER A 97 -9.03 8.65 0.58
C SER A 97 -9.42 8.57 -0.90
N TRP A 98 -8.54 8.04 -1.76
CA TRP A 98 -8.87 7.85 -3.17
C TRP A 98 -9.83 6.70 -3.41
N PHE A 99 -9.69 5.58 -2.72
CA PHE A 99 -10.66 4.49 -2.76
C PHE A 99 -12.04 4.95 -2.29
N ASN A 100 -12.09 5.77 -1.24
CA ASN A 100 -13.34 6.33 -0.71
C ASN A 100 -14.08 7.27 -1.68
N ARG A 101 -13.43 7.77 -2.73
CA ARG A 101 -14.08 8.55 -3.81
C ARG A 101 -14.95 7.68 -4.72
N PHE A 102 -14.75 6.38 -4.71
CA PHE A 102 -15.61 5.45 -5.44
C PHE A 102 -16.80 5.06 -4.57
N ARG A 103 -17.94 5.71 -4.80
CA ARG A 103 -19.16 5.53 -3.97
C ARG A 103 -19.55 4.06 -3.78
N LYS A 104 -19.41 3.23 -4.83
CA LYS A 104 -19.71 1.79 -4.76
C LYS A 104 -18.77 1.00 -3.85
N LEU A 105 -17.57 1.51 -3.59
CA LEU A 105 -16.63 0.92 -2.62
C LEU A 105 -16.90 1.42 -1.21
N LEU A 106 -17.23 2.71 -1.08
CA LEU A 106 -17.52 3.32 0.21
C LEU A 106 -18.76 2.70 0.85
N VAL A 107 -19.78 2.48 0.03
CA VAL A 107 -21.03 1.79 0.44
C VAL A 107 -21.11 0.49 -0.36
N ARG A 108 -20.90 -0.63 0.32
CA ARG A 108 -20.93 -1.95 -0.31
C ARG A 108 -22.37 -2.31 -0.70
N TYR A 109 -22.71 -2.16 -1.97
CA TYR A 109 -23.98 -2.61 -2.55
C TYR A 109 -23.91 -4.04 -3.09
N GLU A 110 -22.72 -4.49 -3.45
CA GLU A 110 -22.51 -5.81 -4.05
C GLU A 110 -22.68 -6.91 -3.01
N LYS A 111 -23.66 -7.78 -3.28
CA LYS A 111 -23.90 -8.98 -2.45
C LYS A 111 -22.84 -10.06 -2.68
N LEU A 112 -22.32 -10.14 -3.90
CA LEU A 112 -21.29 -11.11 -4.27
C LEU A 112 -19.90 -10.55 -3.97
N GLU A 113 -19.12 -11.29 -3.19
CA GLU A 113 -17.77 -10.94 -2.83
C GLU A 113 -16.89 -10.71 -4.07
N ARG A 114 -16.96 -11.62 -5.05
CA ARG A 114 -16.20 -11.51 -6.31
C ARG A 114 -16.45 -10.20 -7.05
N SER A 115 -17.69 -9.70 -7.04
CA SER A 115 -18.05 -8.43 -7.68
C SER A 115 -17.45 -7.25 -6.93
N PHE A 116 -17.49 -7.29 -5.60
CA PHE A 116 -16.87 -6.27 -4.77
C PHE A 116 -15.35 -6.24 -4.93
N VAL A 117 -14.69 -7.41 -4.97
CA VAL A 117 -13.25 -7.54 -5.23
C VAL A 117 -12.91 -6.96 -6.61
N ALA A 118 -13.67 -7.31 -7.65
CA ALA A 118 -13.47 -6.80 -9.01
C ALA A 118 -13.56 -5.25 -9.06
N LEU A 119 -14.54 -4.65 -8.39
CA LEU A 119 -14.66 -3.19 -8.30
C LEU A 119 -13.45 -2.54 -7.60
N ASN A 120 -12.93 -3.17 -6.56
CA ASN A 120 -11.71 -2.70 -5.89
C ASN A 120 -10.51 -2.73 -6.83
N HIS A 121 -10.35 -3.80 -7.63
CA HIS A 121 -9.28 -3.87 -8.64
C HIS A 121 -9.42 -2.82 -9.74
N ILE A 122 -10.64 -2.56 -10.21
CA ILE A 122 -10.91 -1.50 -11.19
C ILE A 122 -10.56 -0.13 -10.60
N ALA A 123 -10.96 0.15 -9.37
CA ALA A 123 -10.61 1.39 -8.68
C ALA A 123 -9.09 1.55 -8.53
N ALA A 124 -8.39 0.48 -8.12
CA ALA A 124 -6.93 0.46 -8.02
C ALA A 124 -6.27 0.75 -9.39
N ALA A 125 -6.77 0.15 -10.47
CA ALA A 125 -6.29 0.39 -11.83
C ALA A 125 -6.49 1.85 -12.26
N ILE A 126 -7.64 2.45 -11.99
CA ILE A 126 -7.92 3.86 -12.29
C ILE A 126 -6.99 4.79 -11.50
N ILE A 127 -6.78 4.50 -10.21
CA ILE A 127 -5.85 5.28 -9.37
C ILE A 127 -4.43 5.16 -9.93
N ALA A 128 -3.98 3.96 -10.28
CA ALA A 128 -2.67 3.73 -10.87
C ALA A 128 -2.51 4.48 -12.19
N PHE A 129 -3.48 4.38 -13.09
CA PHE A 129 -3.48 5.06 -14.39
C PHE A 129 -3.34 6.59 -14.24
N ARG A 130 -4.09 7.20 -13.33
CA ARG A 130 -4.00 8.65 -13.05
C ARG A 130 -2.65 9.10 -12.52
N LYS A 131 -1.83 8.17 -12.02
CA LYS A 131 -0.48 8.45 -11.51
C LYS A 131 0.61 8.22 -12.55
N VAL A 132 0.31 7.56 -13.65
CA VAL A 132 1.23 7.45 -14.77
C VAL A 132 1.36 8.83 -15.42
N LYS A 133 2.57 9.38 -15.45
CA LYS A 133 2.85 10.54 -16.27
C LYS A 133 2.86 10.09 -17.72
N LEU A 134 1.76 10.30 -18.42
CA LEU A 134 1.70 10.13 -19.86
C LEU A 134 2.52 11.29 -20.46
N THR A 135 3.73 11.02 -20.89
CA THR A 135 4.43 11.88 -21.81
C THR A 135 3.78 11.65 -23.17
N VAL A 136 2.69 12.35 -23.43
CA VAL A 136 2.07 12.36 -24.76
C VAL A 136 2.96 13.28 -25.61
N ASN A 137 3.85 12.70 -26.42
CA ASN A 137 4.45 13.42 -27.53
C ASN A 137 3.34 13.65 -28.57
N ILE A 138 2.66 14.78 -28.47
CA ILE A 138 1.75 15.22 -29.54
C ILE A 138 2.68 15.63 -30.70
N ILE A 139 2.85 14.72 -31.65
CA ILE A 139 3.45 15.06 -32.93
C ILE A 139 2.36 15.81 -33.70
N TYR A 140 2.41 17.12 -33.70
CA TYR A 140 1.66 17.91 -34.65
C TYR A 140 2.32 17.69 -36.02
N GLY A 141 1.64 16.92 -36.90
CA GLY A 141 1.94 16.85 -38.31
C GLY A 141 1.37 18.07 -39.03
#